data_66c41d9a211dbe05d78ad33c92b7775c
#
_entry.id   66c41d9a211dbe05d78ad33c92b7775c
#
_cell.length_a   1.000
_cell.length_b   1.000
_cell.length_c   1.000
_cell.angle_alpha   90.00
_cell.angle_beta   90.00
_cell.angle_gamma   90.00
#
_symmetry.space_group_name_H-M   'P 1'
#
loop_
_entity.id
_entity.type
_entity.pdbx_description
1 polymer ?
#
loop_
_entity_poly.entity_id
_entity_poly.type
_entity_poly.pdbx_seq_one_letter_code
_entity_poly.pdbx_strand_id
1 'polypeptide(L)'
;VGSEMCIRDRYVDGFSEEAMKKAMDRLKTAIDDKILDPATQNASTKEARNKFTNKDANLASSVFTYWAGTWANTLKTQLATKGLDNELIAIKPIKELGTYVERIAPCWCITTAAKNPEGIFKYFIDTMLDGGDVQTLWEYGAKGTHWDTKAETVTLAKDDEGKKTKTYEEGQFHFLPQPESPDKLMSKNHIDPILALAKFQDGKEDPGASAMTETAKANGDFFAENSTVAVPLPMTTALSENITDINTARNYVISQVALGYMTVDEGMNYYKTTVGSLADTAVS
;
A
#
# COMPACT_ATOMS: atom_id res chain seq x y z
N VAL A 1 -12.72 -6.68 -3.89
CA VAL A 1 -13.76 -7.71 -3.99
C VAL A 1 -13.40 -8.48 -5.22
N GLY A 2 -12.74 -9.64 -5.01
CA GLY A 2 -12.35 -10.51 -6.08
C GLY A 2 -13.58 -11.03 -6.84
N SER A 3 -13.44 -11.12 -8.14
CA SER A 3 -14.29 -11.99 -8.93
C SER A 3 -14.16 -13.38 -8.34
N GLU A 4 -15.26 -13.93 -7.82
CA GLU A 4 -15.26 -15.32 -7.39
C GLU A 4 -14.91 -16.20 -8.59
N MET A 5 -13.84 -16.96 -8.43
CA MET A 5 -13.41 -17.89 -9.44
C MET A 5 -14.41 -19.03 -9.53
N CYS A 6 -14.92 -19.21 -10.69
CA CYS A 6 -15.86 -20.18 -11.20
C CYS A 6 -16.08 -21.48 -10.49
N ILE A 7 -17.28 -21.76 -10.24
CA ILE A 7 -17.80 -23.13 -10.03
C ILE A 7 -18.05 -23.86 -11.38
N ARG A 8 -17.77 -23.32 -12.55
CA ARG A 8 -17.94 -23.98 -13.86
C ARG A 8 -17.24 -23.25 -15.01
N ASP A 9 -15.92 -23.19 -15.00
CA ASP A 9 -15.13 -22.78 -16.17
C ASP A 9 -15.49 -21.42 -16.81
N ARG A 10 -16.10 -20.50 -16.05
CA ARG A 10 -16.60 -19.24 -16.56
C ARG A 10 -16.44 -18.12 -15.53
N TYR A 11 -15.91 -16.99 -15.96
CA TYR A 11 -15.89 -15.79 -15.14
C TYR A 11 -17.29 -15.20 -15.02
N VAL A 12 -17.57 -14.60 -13.86
CA VAL A 12 -18.82 -13.89 -13.61
C VAL A 12 -18.53 -12.50 -13.04
N ASP A 13 -19.43 -11.56 -13.24
CA ASP A 13 -19.35 -10.28 -12.56
C ASP A 13 -19.82 -10.42 -11.11
N GLY A 14 -18.88 -10.59 -10.19
CA GLY A 14 -19.18 -10.75 -8.77
C GLY A 14 -19.93 -9.58 -8.14
N PHE A 15 -19.92 -8.38 -8.77
CA PHE A 15 -20.72 -7.26 -8.27
C PHE A 15 -22.24 -7.47 -8.47
N SER A 16 -22.63 -8.21 -9.47
CA SER A 16 -24.02 -8.54 -9.76
C SER A 16 -24.59 -9.68 -8.90
N GLU A 17 -23.76 -10.33 -8.09
CA GLU A 17 -24.15 -11.50 -7.31
C GLU A 17 -24.85 -11.15 -5.99
N GLU A 18 -25.66 -12.09 -5.48
CA GLU A 18 -26.38 -11.96 -4.22
C GLU A 18 -25.43 -11.74 -3.01
N ALA A 19 -24.22 -12.28 -3.07
CA ALA A 19 -23.19 -12.07 -2.07
C ALA A 19 -22.83 -10.58 -1.92
N MET A 20 -22.82 -9.81 -3.02
CA MET A 20 -22.54 -8.39 -3.00
C MET A 20 -23.66 -7.59 -2.36
N LYS A 21 -24.94 -7.97 -2.58
CA LYS A 21 -26.06 -7.34 -1.87
C LYS A 21 -25.92 -7.47 -0.37
N LYS A 22 -25.63 -8.67 0.12
CA LYS A 22 -25.39 -8.93 1.56
C LYS A 22 -24.19 -8.15 2.08
N ALA A 23 -23.14 -8.00 1.29
CA ALA A 23 -21.97 -7.22 1.68
C ALA A 23 -22.31 -5.72 1.82
N MET A 24 -23.12 -5.18 0.91
CA MET A 24 -23.57 -3.78 0.98
C MET A 24 -24.52 -3.53 2.16
N ASP A 25 -25.43 -4.45 2.47
CA ASP A 25 -26.29 -4.38 3.66
C ASP A 25 -25.45 -4.35 4.95
N ARG A 26 -24.43 -5.21 5.04
CA ARG A 26 -23.52 -5.23 6.19
C ARG A 26 -22.70 -3.95 6.29
N LEU A 27 -22.24 -3.41 5.17
CA LEU A 27 -21.49 -2.16 5.14
C LEU A 27 -22.35 -1.01 5.64
N LYS A 28 -23.59 -0.92 5.16
CA LYS A 28 -24.56 0.08 5.61
C LYS A 28 -24.82 -0.05 7.11
N THR A 29 -25.11 -1.26 7.58
CA THR A 29 -25.31 -1.53 9.03
C THR A 29 -24.11 -1.09 9.86
N ALA A 30 -22.88 -1.39 9.42
CA ALA A 30 -21.68 -1.00 10.13
C ALA A 30 -21.49 0.53 10.23
N ILE A 31 -21.97 1.28 9.22
CA ILE A 31 -21.98 2.75 9.27
C ILE A 31 -23.11 3.26 10.18
N ASP A 32 -24.30 2.72 10.08
CA ASP A 32 -25.45 3.11 10.91
C ASP A 32 -25.16 2.85 12.41
N ASP A 33 -24.51 1.74 12.72
CA ASP A 33 -24.09 1.36 14.07
C ASP A 33 -22.81 2.11 14.53
N LYS A 34 -22.27 3.01 13.71
CA LYS A 34 -21.04 3.79 13.99
C LYS A 34 -19.80 2.94 14.23
N ILE A 35 -19.77 1.72 13.73
CA ILE A 35 -18.59 0.84 13.73
C ILE A 35 -17.60 1.32 12.67
N LEU A 36 -18.12 1.80 11.53
CA LEU A 36 -17.33 2.34 10.43
C LEU A 36 -17.60 3.83 10.25
N ASP A 37 -16.54 4.63 10.14
CA ASP A 37 -16.64 6.07 9.87
C ASP A 37 -17.18 6.29 8.43
N PRO A 38 -18.33 6.96 8.26
CA PRO A 38 -18.90 7.23 6.92
C PRO A 38 -17.97 8.05 6.02
N ALA A 39 -17.08 8.86 6.59
CA ALA A 39 -16.09 9.61 5.81
C ALA A 39 -15.04 8.71 5.12
N THR A 40 -14.94 7.42 5.49
CA THR A 40 -14.05 6.47 4.81
C THR A 40 -14.47 6.19 3.38
N GLN A 41 -15.72 6.37 3.03
CA GLN A 41 -16.24 6.13 1.68
C GLN A 41 -15.62 7.05 0.61
N ASN A 42 -15.23 8.25 1.01
CA ASN A 42 -14.63 9.24 0.12
C ASN A 42 -13.19 9.60 0.50
N ALA A 43 -12.63 8.93 1.50
CA ALA A 43 -11.28 9.22 1.97
C ALA A 43 -10.23 8.68 0.99
N SER A 44 -9.28 9.53 0.64
CA SER A 44 -8.06 9.08 -0.01
C SER A 44 -7.23 8.22 0.96
N THR A 45 -6.32 7.40 0.42
CA THR A 45 -5.39 6.60 1.23
C THR A 45 -4.58 7.48 2.21
N LYS A 46 -4.25 8.71 1.81
CA LYS A 46 -3.55 9.68 2.65
C LYS A 46 -4.41 10.14 3.83
N GLU A 47 -5.68 10.43 3.58
CA GLU A 47 -6.63 10.84 4.64
C GLU A 47 -6.89 9.70 5.63
N ALA A 48 -7.07 8.47 5.14
CA ALA A 48 -7.21 7.30 6.00
C ALA A 48 -5.99 7.10 6.91
N ARG A 49 -4.77 7.25 6.37
CA ARG A 49 -3.54 7.20 7.15
C ARG A 49 -3.45 8.33 8.18
N ASN A 50 -3.80 9.55 7.79
CA ASN A 50 -3.80 10.70 8.69
C ASN A 50 -4.78 10.50 9.84
N LYS A 51 -5.97 9.94 9.58
CA LYS A 51 -6.93 9.60 10.64
C LYS A 51 -6.35 8.57 11.60
N PHE A 52 -5.69 7.52 11.08
CA PHE A 52 -5.06 6.50 11.90
C PHE A 52 -3.95 7.06 12.80
N THR A 53 -3.16 8.01 12.29
CA THR A 53 -2.06 8.65 13.02
C THR A 53 -2.48 9.91 13.78
N ASN A 54 -3.74 10.32 13.73
CA ASN A 54 -4.19 11.51 14.43
C ASN A 54 -4.35 11.22 15.94
N LYS A 55 -3.75 12.09 16.77
CA LYS A 55 -3.82 12.02 18.21
C LYS A 55 -5.27 12.00 18.75
N ASP A 56 -6.17 12.73 18.07
CA ASP A 56 -7.56 12.86 18.49
C ASP A 56 -8.43 11.68 18.01
N ALA A 57 -7.90 10.83 17.13
CA ALA A 57 -8.58 9.61 16.74
C ALA A 57 -8.53 8.57 17.87
N ASN A 58 -9.62 7.85 18.06
CA ASN A 58 -9.63 6.72 18.98
C ASN A 58 -8.92 5.52 18.37
N LEU A 59 -7.60 5.52 18.45
CA LEU A 59 -6.73 4.51 17.84
C LEU A 59 -6.94 3.09 18.39
N ALA A 60 -7.53 2.96 19.57
CA ALA A 60 -7.78 1.64 20.18
C ALA A 60 -8.72 0.76 19.36
N SER A 61 -9.51 1.36 18.46
CA SER A 61 -10.45 0.66 17.59
C SER A 61 -10.12 0.78 16.11
N SER A 62 -8.95 1.35 15.75
CA SER A 62 -8.58 1.54 14.35
C SER A 62 -7.81 0.34 13.80
N VAL A 63 -8.19 -0.10 12.61
CA VAL A 63 -7.50 -1.14 11.85
C VAL A 63 -6.95 -0.53 10.57
N PHE A 64 -5.69 -0.80 10.30
CA PHE A 64 -5.01 -0.30 9.12
C PHE A 64 -4.37 -1.45 8.34
N THR A 65 -4.66 -1.56 7.06
CA THR A 65 -4.18 -2.63 6.18
C THR A 65 -3.37 -2.04 5.03
N TYR A 66 -2.11 -1.67 5.26
CA TYR A 66 -1.30 -1.12 4.19
C TYR A 66 0.18 -1.23 4.52
N TRP A 67 0.96 -1.95 3.72
CA TRP A 67 2.42 -2.08 3.80
C TRP A 67 2.92 -2.31 5.23
N ALA A 68 2.36 -3.32 5.87
CA ALA A 68 2.41 -3.48 7.32
C ALA A 68 3.83 -3.55 7.91
N GLY A 69 4.80 -4.13 7.20
CA GLY A 69 6.18 -4.19 7.70
C GLY A 69 6.83 -2.80 7.76
N THR A 70 7.12 -2.22 6.61
CA THR A 70 7.80 -0.91 6.50
C THR A 70 7.00 0.21 7.13
N TRP A 71 5.65 0.20 6.97
CA TRP A 71 4.79 1.21 7.53
C TRP A 71 4.63 1.12 9.04
N ALA A 72 4.72 -0.04 9.66
CA ALA A 72 4.66 -0.16 11.11
C ALA A 72 5.73 0.72 11.79
N ASN A 73 6.94 0.72 11.26
CA ASN A 73 8.01 1.57 11.78
C ASN A 73 7.72 3.07 11.58
N THR A 74 7.26 3.45 10.38
CA THR A 74 6.90 4.84 10.08
C THR A 74 5.74 5.32 10.94
N LEU A 75 4.71 4.51 11.11
CA LEU A 75 3.55 4.83 11.94
C LEU A 75 3.93 4.93 13.41
N LYS A 76 4.76 4.03 13.94
CA LYS A 76 5.29 4.13 15.32
C LYS A 76 6.01 5.46 15.54
N THR A 77 6.87 5.86 14.59
CA THR A 77 7.56 7.15 14.66
C THR A 77 6.58 8.33 14.64
N GLN A 78 5.59 8.30 13.75
CA GLN A 78 4.57 9.36 13.66
C GLN A 78 3.71 9.44 14.92
N LEU A 79 3.35 8.30 15.50
CA LEU A 79 2.60 8.25 16.77
C LEU A 79 3.42 8.82 17.92
N ALA A 80 4.71 8.46 18.00
CA ALA A 80 5.61 8.98 19.02
C ALA A 80 5.77 10.51 18.94
N THR A 81 5.81 11.11 17.74
CA THR A 81 5.83 12.59 17.60
C THR A 81 4.59 13.27 18.15
N LYS A 82 3.50 12.53 18.29
CA LYS A 82 2.22 13.01 18.87
C LYS A 82 2.04 12.61 20.33
N GLY A 83 3.07 12.08 20.96
CA GLY A 83 3.05 11.63 22.35
C GLY A 83 2.26 10.33 22.58
N LEU A 84 2.09 9.52 21.54
CA LEU A 84 1.44 8.22 21.58
C LEU A 84 2.52 7.12 21.46
N ASP A 85 2.64 6.33 22.53
CA ASP A 85 3.56 5.17 22.54
C ASP A 85 2.74 3.88 22.38
N ASN A 86 2.19 3.72 21.18
CA ASN A 86 1.39 2.56 20.83
C ASN A 86 2.18 1.60 19.96
N GLU A 87 2.06 0.32 20.22
CA GLU A 87 2.57 -0.71 19.34
C GLU A 87 1.53 -1.11 18.28
N LEU A 88 2.03 -1.36 17.08
CA LEU A 88 1.22 -1.85 15.98
C LEU A 88 1.45 -3.35 15.83
N ILE A 89 0.42 -4.13 16.03
CA ILE A 89 0.46 -5.58 15.89
C ILE A 89 -0.28 -6.03 14.64
N ALA A 90 0.26 -7.02 13.94
CA ALA A 90 -0.43 -7.68 12.85
C ALA A 90 -1.51 -8.62 13.38
N ILE A 91 -2.67 -8.63 12.74
CA ILE A 91 -3.80 -9.50 13.09
C ILE A 91 -4.18 -10.36 11.89
N LYS A 92 -4.64 -11.59 12.15
CA LYS A 92 -5.17 -12.47 11.09
C LYS A 92 -6.46 -11.91 10.52
N PRO A 93 -6.71 -12.12 9.22
CA PRO A 93 -8.03 -11.80 8.65
C PRO A 93 -9.08 -12.72 9.27
N ILE A 94 -10.32 -12.25 9.26
CA ILE A 94 -11.46 -13.10 9.65
C ILE A 94 -11.64 -14.15 8.56
N LYS A 95 -11.35 -15.42 8.85
CA LYS A 95 -11.30 -16.51 7.89
C LYS A 95 -12.57 -16.64 7.04
N GLU A 96 -13.71 -16.37 7.64
CA GLU A 96 -15.02 -16.43 6.97
C GLU A 96 -15.26 -15.28 5.99
N LEU A 97 -14.48 -14.20 6.08
CA LEU A 97 -14.62 -12.99 5.28
C LEU A 97 -13.55 -12.84 4.21
N GLY A 98 -12.42 -13.49 4.37
CA GLY A 98 -11.33 -13.37 3.41
C GLY A 98 -9.99 -13.85 3.91
N THR A 99 -8.99 -13.65 3.08
CA THR A 99 -7.59 -13.93 3.38
C THR A 99 -6.73 -12.75 2.92
N TYR A 100 -5.50 -12.65 3.40
CA TYR A 100 -4.54 -11.75 2.81
C TYR A 100 -4.05 -12.31 1.47
N VAL A 101 -3.90 -11.43 0.51
CA VAL A 101 -3.42 -11.75 -0.82
C VAL A 101 -2.19 -10.91 -1.10
N GLU A 102 -1.12 -11.55 -1.56
CA GLU A 102 0.07 -10.84 -1.99
C GLU A 102 -0.27 -9.89 -3.14
N ARG A 103 0.30 -8.71 -3.08
CA ARG A 103 0.18 -7.78 -4.20
C ARG A 103 0.94 -8.36 -5.40
N ILE A 104 0.32 -8.34 -6.58
CA ILE A 104 1.03 -8.64 -7.82
C ILE A 104 2.21 -7.68 -7.93
N ALA A 105 3.41 -8.23 -8.08
CA ALA A 105 4.62 -7.45 -8.22
C ALA A 105 4.52 -6.51 -9.43
N PRO A 106 4.88 -5.23 -9.28
CA PRO A 106 5.01 -4.34 -10.42
C PRO A 106 6.12 -4.84 -11.34
N CYS A 107 6.01 -4.57 -12.61
CA CYS A 107 7.03 -4.91 -13.60
C CYS A 107 7.37 -3.71 -14.48
N TRP A 108 8.60 -3.67 -14.96
CA TRP A 108 8.99 -2.73 -15.99
C TRP A 108 8.79 -3.34 -17.35
N CYS A 109 8.24 -2.55 -18.26
CA CYS A 109 8.01 -2.97 -19.62
C CYS A 109 8.86 -2.13 -20.57
N ILE A 110 9.66 -2.79 -21.39
CA ILE A 110 10.34 -2.14 -22.51
C ILE A 110 9.40 -2.21 -23.69
N THR A 111 8.97 -1.06 -24.21
CA THR A 111 8.02 -1.02 -25.31
C THR A 111 8.66 -1.42 -26.64
N THR A 112 7.85 -1.90 -27.58
CA THR A 112 8.30 -2.23 -28.95
C THR A 112 8.81 -1.02 -29.75
N ALA A 113 8.50 0.20 -29.29
CA ALA A 113 9.01 1.45 -29.87
C ALA A 113 10.44 1.79 -29.41
N ALA A 114 11.00 1.06 -28.45
CA ALA A 114 12.35 1.29 -27.97
C ALA A 114 13.38 1.01 -29.09
N LYS A 115 14.27 1.96 -29.34
CA LYS A 115 15.31 1.81 -30.38
C LYS A 115 16.41 0.83 -30.01
N ASN A 116 16.65 0.65 -28.72
CA ASN A 116 17.68 -0.26 -28.18
C ASN A 116 17.18 -0.94 -26.92
N PRO A 117 16.25 -1.91 -27.03
CA PRO A 117 15.65 -2.57 -25.85
C PRO A 117 16.69 -3.38 -25.05
N GLU A 118 17.63 -4.02 -25.73
CA GLU A 118 18.72 -4.77 -25.08
C GLU A 118 19.64 -3.86 -24.26
N GLY A 119 20.00 -2.71 -24.81
CA GLY A 119 20.79 -1.72 -24.08
C GLY A 119 20.06 -1.14 -22.88
N ILE A 120 18.75 -0.89 -22.98
CA ILE A 120 17.92 -0.44 -21.86
C ILE A 120 17.92 -1.51 -20.77
N PHE A 121 17.70 -2.77 -21.11
CA PHE A 121 17.73 -3.84 -20.13
C PHE A 121 19.11 -3.92 -19.44
N LYS A 122 20.18 -4.10 -20.23
CA LYS A 122 21.52 -4.36 -19.73
C LYS A 122 22.12 -3.19 -18.93
N TYR A 123 22.00 -1.96 -19.43
CA TYR A 123 22.70 -0.80 -18.87
C TYR A 123 21.85 0.05 -17.92
N PHE A 124 20.56 -0.21 -17.86
CA PHE A 124 19.67 0.51 -16.94
C PHE A 124 19.01 -0.45 -15.94
N ILE A 125 18.17 -1.38 -16.41
CA ILE A 125 17.37 -2.23 -15.52
C ILE A 125 18.25 -3.19 -14.71
N ASP A 126 19.07 -3.96 -15.41
CA ASP A 126 19.94 -4.97 -14.79
C ASP A 126 20.96 -4.32 -13.83
N THR A 127 21.54 -3.21 -14.26
CA THR A 127 22.50 -2.46 -13.44
C THR A 127 21.85 -1.85 -12.20
N MET A 128 20.62 -1.32 -12.31
CA MET A 128 19.91 -0.70 -11.19
C MET A 128 19.43 -1.74 -10.18
N LEU A 129 19.16 -2.96 -10.63
CA LEU A 129 18.73 -4.09 -9.81
C LEU A 129 19.89 -5.07 -9.53
N ASP A 130 21.11 -4.57 -9.43
CA ASP A 130 22.30 -5.39 -9.19
C ASP A 130 22.31 -6.11 -7.83
N GLY A 131 21.39 -5.75 -6.95
CA GLY A 131 21.33 -6.27 -5.58
C GLY A 131 22.49 -5.81 -4.71
N GLY A 132 23.20 -4.75 -5.10
CA GLY A 132 24.41 -4.28 -4.46
C GLY A 132 24.55 -2.76 -4.40
N ASP A 133 25.69 -2.28 -4.84
CA ASP A 133 26.06 -0.87 -4.64
C ASP A 133 25.23 0.10 -5.49
N VAL A 134 24.86 -0.29 -6.72
CA VAL A 134 24.04 0.57 -7.60
C VAL A 134 22.60 0.60 -7.09
N GLN A 135 22.05 -0.55 -6.68
CA GLN A 135 20.73 -0.58 -6.06
C GLN A 135 20.72 0.28 -4.78
N THR A 136 21.73 0.16 -3.94
CA THR A 136 21.89 1.00 -2.72
C THR A 136 21.91 2.49 -3.08
N LEU A 137 22.65 2.85 -4.13
CA LEU A 137 22.73 4.24 -4.59
C LEU A 137 21.36 4.76 -5.05
N TRP A 138 20.58 3.96 -5.76
CA TRP A 138 19.23 4.32 -6.20
C TRP A 138 18.24 4.44 -5.03
N GLU A 139 18.33 3.54 -4.05
CA GLU A 139 17.40 3.52 -2.93
C GLU A 139 17.70 4.55 -1.86
N TYR A 140 18.98 4.72 -1.52
CA TYR A 140 19.43 5.51 -0.36
C TYR A 140 20.29 6.72 -0.73
N GLY A 141 20.82 6.74 -1.95
CA GLY A 141 21.82 7.72 -2.35
C GLY A 141 23.23 7.35 -1.88
N ALA A 142 24.14 8.31 -1.97
CA ALA A 142 25.54 8.12 -1.65
C ALA A 142 25.78 8.15 -0.13
N LYS A 143 26.50 7.15 0.38
CA LYS A 143 26.95 7.11 1.78
C LYS A 143 27.84 8.31 2.08
N GLY A 144 27.70 8.89 3.26
CA GLY A 144 28.42 10.10 3.69
C GLY A 144 27.83 11.41 3.15
N THR A 145 26.84 11.34 2.23
CA THR A 145 26.14 12.53 1.70
C THR A 145 24.65 12.49 2.00
N HIS A 146 24.01 11.34 1.79
CA HIS A 146 22.55 11.19 1.93
C HIS A 146 22.21 10.33 3.16
N TRP A 147 23.09 9.45 3.53
CA TRP A 147 22.98 8.57 4.71
C TRP A 147 24.37 8.18 5.22
N ASP A 148 24.45 7.76 6.48
CA ASP A 148 25.68 7.19 7.06
C ASP A 148 25.36 6.16 8.14
N THR A 149 26.40 5.51 8.63
CA THR A 149 26.39 4.59 9.77
C THR A 149 27.40 5.00 10.84
N LYS A 150 28.00 6.18 10.74
CA LYS A 150 28.94 6.72 11.74
C LYS A 150 28.19 7.24 12.94
N ALA A 151 28.84 7.21 14.09
CA ALA A 151 28.34 7.87 15.28
C ALA A 151 28.31 9.39 15.07
N GLU A 152 27.11 9.97 15.05
CA GLU A 152 26.94 11.42 14.91
C GLU A 152 25.62 11.94 15.47
N THR A 153 25.54 13.24 15.67
CA THR A 153 24.31 13.91 16.06
C THR A 153 23.73 14.66 14.88
N VAL A 154 22.56 14.19 14.41
CA VAL A 154 21.84 14.77 13.28
C VAL A 154 20.76 15.72 13.79
N THR A 155 20.66 16.89 13.17
CA THR A 155 19.55 17.83 13.42
C THR A 155 18.34 17.38 12.62
N LEU A 156 17.26 17.08 13.32
CA LEU A 156 15.96 16.79 12.73
C LEU A 156 15.23 18.10 12.38
N ALA A 157 14.16 17.99 11.59
CA ALA A 157 13.32 19.14 11.28
C ALA A 157 12.89 19.88 12.56
N LYS A 158 12.79 21.21 12.46
CA LYS A 158 12.31 22.06 13.55
C LYS A 158 10.83 21.76 13.81
N ASP A 159 10.49 21.62 15.07
CA ASP A 159 9.09 21.79 15.53
C ASP A 159 8.91 23.16 16.19
N ASP A 160 7.71 23.40 16.70
CA ASP A 160 7.35 24.66 17.35
C ASP A 160 8.18 24.95 18.62
N GLU A 161 8.86 23.93 19.17
CA GLU A 161 9.71 24.02 20.37
C GLU A 161 11.19 24.24 20.05
N GLY A 162 11.59 24.14 18.78
CA GLY A 162 12.94 24.40 18.29
C GLY A 162 13.61 23.22 17.55
N LYS A 163 14.96 23.26 17.44
CA LYS A 163 15.69 22.20 16.74
C LYS A 163 15.71 20.92 17.57
N LYS A 164 15.17 19.83 17.04
CA LYS A 164 15.39 18.48 17.57
C LYS A 164 16.68 17.90 17.00
N THR A 165 17.47 17.30 17.85
CA THR A 165 18.66 16.54 17.45
C THR A 165 18.48 15.09 17.86
N LYS A 166 19.05 14.17 17.08
CA LYS A 166 19.14 12.75 17.43
C LYS A 166 20.57 12.28 17.26
N THR A 167 21.10 11.65 18.30
CA THR A 167 22.42 11.04 18.27
C THR A 167 22.29 9.59 17.85
N TYR A 168 23.14 9.16 16.95
CA TYR A 168 23.25 7.81 16.43
C TYR A 168 24.57 7.20 16.84
N GLU A 169 24.56 5.93 17.16
CA GLU A 169 25.73 5.14 17.51
C GLU A 169 26.46 4.64 16.25
N GLU A 170 27.72 4.24 16.41
CA GLU A 170 28.50 3.63 15.33
C GLU A 170 27.81 2.36 14.80
N GLY A 171 27.70 2.24 13.48
CA GLY A 171 27.02 1.15 12.81
C GLY A 171 25.49 1.35 12.66
N GLN A 172 24.91 2.36 13.29
CA GLN A 172 23.47 2.64 13.23
C GLN A 172 23.13 3.45 11.98
N PHE A 173 22.39 2.83 11.05
CA PHE A 173 21.92 3.52 9.84
C PHE A 173 21.06 4.75 10.17
N HIS A 174 21.32 5.85 9.49
CA HIS A 174 20.52 7.06 9.56
C HIS A 174 20.62 7.90 8.29
N PHE A 175 19.58 8.63 8.00
CA PHE A 175 19.59 9.62 6.93
C PHE A 175 20.22 10.94 7.37
N LEU A 176 20.94 11.55 6.46
CA LEU A 176 21.54 12.87 6.63
C LEU A 176 20.59 13.97 6.12
N PRO A 177 20.81 15.24 6.51
CA PRO A 177 20.09 16.36 5.94
C PRO A 177 20.26 16.43 4.42
N GLN A 178 19.19 16.84 3.73
CA GLN A 178 19.25 17.01 2.28
C GLN A 178 20.22 18.15 1.92
N PRO A 179 21.13 17.97 0.95
CA PRO A 179 22.10 19.00 0.57
C PRO A 179 21.43 20.35 0.20
N GLU A 180 20.30 20.29 -0.50
CA GLU A 180 19.58 21.48 -0.96
C GLU A 180 18.49 21.97 0.03
N SER A 181 18.20 21.21 1.06
CA SER A 181 17.20 21.50 2.08
C SER A 181 17.64 20.97 3.44
N PRO A 182 18.65 21.60 4.09
CA PRO A 182 19.27 21.04 5.31
C PRO A 182 18.36 20.92 6.53
N ASP A 183 17.17 21.49 6.48
CA ASP A 183 16.09 21.35 7.46
C ASP A 183 15.27 20.08 7.28
N LYS A 184 15.52 19.32 6.21
CA LYS A 184 14.86 18.05 5.91
C LYS A 184 15.89 16.93 5.82
N LEU A 185 15.53 15.77 6.36
CA LEU A 185 16.31 14.56 6.17
C LEU A 185 16.06 13.95 4.80
N MET A 186 17.06 13.28 4.27
CA MET A 186 16.86 12.35 3.17
C MET A 186 15.88 11.25 3.58
N SER A 187 15.36 10.53 2.60
CA SER A 187 14.50 9.38 2.81
C SER A 187 14.79 8.32 1.75
N LYS A 188 14.45 7.07 2.04
CA LYS A 188 14.52 6.01 1.04
C LYS A 188 13.75 6.42 -0.20
N ASN A 189 14.34 6.21 -1.35
CA ASN A 189 13.69 6.47 -2.63
C ASN A 189 12.58 5.45 -2.86
N HIS A 190 11.34 5.91 -2.92
CA HIS A 190 10.16 5.10 -3.19
C HIS A 190 9.57 5.36 -4.57
N ILE A 191 10.31 6.04 -5.45
CA ILE A 191 9.83 6.40 -6.78
C ILE A 191 9.47 5.16 -7.57
N ASP A 192 10.25 4.09 -7.42
CA ASP A 192 10.00 2.84 -8.11
C ASP A 192 9.59 1.74 -7.13
N PRO A 193 8.33 1.24 -7.23
CA PRO A 193 7.88 0.13 -6.41
C PRO A 193 8.61 -1.20 -6.69
N ILE A 194 9.34 -1.33 -7.80
CA ILE A 194 10.18 -2.50 -8.08
C ILE A 194 11.41 -2.48 -7.18
N LEU A 195 12.06 -1.33 -7.02
CA LEU A 195 13.19 -1.21 -6.11
C LEU A 195 12.80 -1.56 -4.67
N ALA A 196 11.60 -1.21 -4.24
CA ALA A 196 11.10 -1.56 -2.91
C ALA A 196 10.94 -3.08 -2.69
N LEU A 197 10.85 -3.87 -3.76
CA LEU A 197 10.70 -5.32 -3.74
C LEU A 197 11.98 -6.06 -4.14
N ALA A 198 12.97 -5.35 -4.69
CA ALA A 198 14.22 -5.93 -5.12
C ALA A 198 15.03 -6.43 -3.91
N LYS A 199 15.56 -7.63 -4.02
CA LYS A 199 16.39 -8.24 -2.97
C LYS A 199 17.84 -7.89 -3.20
N PHE A 200 18.56 -7.69 -2.10
CA PHE A 200 20.00 -7.59 -2.13
C PHE A 200 20.64 -8.96 -2.39
N GLN A 201 21.83 -8.98 -2.96
CA GLN A 201 22.59 -10.20 -3.19
C GLN A 201 22.96 -10.88 -1.87
N ASP A 202 23.20 -12.19 -1.91
CA ASP A 202 23.72 -12.93 -0.77
C ASP A 202 25.03 -12.29 -0.25
N GLY A 203 25.07 -12.04 1.05
CA GLY A 203 26.19 -11.35 1.71
C GLY A 203 26.16 -9.81 1.61
N LYS A 204 25.18 -9.23 0.92
CA LYS A 204 24.86 -7.81 0.94
C LYS A 204 23.59 -7.59 1.77
N GLU A 205 23.63 -6.65 2.67
CA GLU A 205 22.50 -6.28 3.50
C GLU A 205 21.88 -4.97 3.03
N ASP A 206 20.57 -4.87 3.11
CA ASP A 206 19.87 -3.59 2.95
C ASP A 206 20.37 -2.62 4.03
N PRO A 207 21.01 -1.51 3.68
CA PRO A 207 21.55 -0.56 4.66
C PRO A 207 20.49 -0.06 5.64
N GLY A 208 19.24 0.03 5.20
CA GLY A 208 18.11 0.45 6.02
C GLY A 208 17.51 -0.67 6.88
N ALA A 209 17.92 -1.93 6.73
CA ALA A 209 17.35 -3.04 7.49
C ALA A 209 17.55 -2.88 8.99
N SER A 210 18.70 -2.32 9.41
CA SER A 210 18.99 -2.02 10.82
C SER A 210 18.11 -0.92 11.42
N ALA A 211 17.48 -0.11 10.58
CA ALA A 211 16.54 0.93 11.02
C ALA A 211 15.12 0.36 11.30
N MET A 212 14.84 -0.87 10.90
CA MET A 212 13.55 -1.51 11.19
C MET A 212 13.52 -2.01 12.64
N THR A 213 12.44 -1.69 13.34
CA THR A 213 12.18 -2.25 14.67
C THR A 213 11.86 -3.75 14.56
N GLU A 214 12.11 -4.50 15.64
CA GLU A 214 11.73 -5.91 15.71
C GLU A 214 10.23 -6.12 15.46
N THR A 215 9.39 -5.25 15.98
CA THR A 215 7.95 -5.25 15.72
C THR A 215 7.61 -5.07 14.25
N ALA A 216 8.30 -4.18 13.54
CA ALA A 216 8.09 -3.98 12.11
C ALA A 216 8.51 -5.21 11.29
N LYS A 217 9.62 -5.85 11.66
CA LYS A 217 10.05 -7.12 11.08
C LYS A 217 9.02 -8.22 11.31
N ALA A 218 8.62 -8.43 12.57
CA ALA A 218 7.63 -9.45 12.94
C ALA A 218 6.30 -9.26 12.22
N ASN A 219 5.84 -8.02 12.04
CA ASN A 219 4.65 -7.73 11.25
C ASN A 219 4.83 -8.08 9.77
N GLY A 220 5.99 -7.80 9.19
CA GLY A 220 6.32 -8.18 7.81
C GLY A 220 6.28 -9.70 7.60
N ASP A 221 6.95 -10.43 8.47
CA ASP A 221 7.00 -11.90 8.45
C ASP A 221 5.59 -12.50 8.62
N PHE A 222 4.80 -11.96 9.57
CA PHE A 222 3.42 -12.37 9.77
C PHE A 222 2.57 -12.25 8.50
N PHE A 223 2.67 -11.14 7.77
CA PHE A 223 1.91 -10.98 6.53
C PHE A 223 2.44 -11.87 5.42
N ALA A 224 3.75 -12.08 5.32
CA ALA A 224 4.32 -13.04 4.36
C ALA A 224 3.83 -14.47 4.61
N GLU A 225 3.79 -14.91 5.87
CA GLU A 225 3.33 -16.25 6.24
C GLU A 225 1.81 -16.45 6.10
N ASN A 226 1.01 -15.40 6.20
CA ASN A 226 -0.45 -15.47 6.19
C ASN A 226 -1.09 -14.93 4.90
N SER A 227 -0.30 -14.65 3.88
CA SER A 227 -0.77 -14.24 2.56
C SER A 227 -0.80 -15.42 1.58
N THR A 228 -1.72 -15.35 0.65
CA THR A 228 -1.78 -16.25 -0.50
C THR A 228 -1.32 -15.53 -1.76
N VAL A 229 -0.75 -16.26 -2.70
CA VAL A 229 -0.33 -15.69 -3.98
C VAL A 229 -1.55 -15.17 -4.73
N ALA A 230 -1.46 -13.94 -5.24
CA ALA A 230 -2.49 -13.38 -6.10
C ALA A 230 -2.54 -14.15 -7.43
N VAL A 231 -3.71 -14.62 -7.78
CA VAL A 231 -3.93 -15.20 -9.11
C VAL A 231 -4.32 -14.04 -10.04
N PRO A 232 -3.47 -13.69 -11.03
CA PRO A 232 -3.83 -12.64 -11.97
C PRO A 232 -5.01 -13.07 -12.81
N LEU A 233 -6.03 -12.23 -12.89
CA LEU A 233 -7.14 -12.43 -13.82
C LEU A 233 -6.64 -12.14 -15.24
N PRO A 234 -7.07 -12.90 -16.24
CA PRO A 234 -6.77 -12.57 -17.63
C PRO A 234 -7.38 -11.21 -17.97
N MET A 235 -6.54 -10.33 -18.48
CA MET A 235 -6.98 -9.01 -18.97
C MET A 235 -7.43 -9.17 -20.41
N THR A 236 -8.73 -9.32 -20.62
CA THR A 236 -9.29 -9.28 -21.97
C THR A 236 -9.30 -7.86 -22.51
N THR A 237 -9.34 -7.69 -23.82
CA THR A 237 -9.48 -6.36 -24.44
C THR A 237 -10.74 -5.66 -23.94
N ALA A 238 -11.85 -6.38 -23.89
CA ALA A 238 -13.12 -5.85 -23.42
C ALA A 238 -13.05 -5.39 -21.94
N LEU A 239 -12.36 -6.14 -21.08
CA LEU A 239 -12.14 -5.73 -19.70
C LEU A 239 -11.26 -4.47 -19.62
N SER A 240 -10.17 -4.44 -20.37
CA SER A 240 -9.23 -3.29 -20.39
C SER A 240 -9.90 -2.00 -20.85
N GLU A 241 -10.78 -2.08 -21.84
CA GLU A 241 -11.48 -0.92 -22.37
C GLU A 241 -12.58 -0.38 -21.45
N ASN A 242 -13.22 -1.27 -20.67
CA ASN A 242 -14.40 -0.91 -19.87
C ASN A 242 -14.17 -0.88 -18.35
N ILE A 243 -13.03 -1.28 -17.86
CA ILE A 243 -12.75 -1.43 -16.41
C ILE A 243 -12.93 -0.12 -15.65
N THR A 244 -12.63 1.01 -16.25
CA THR A 244 -12.77 2.33 -15.61
C THR A 244 -14.23 2.65 -15.36
N ASP A 245 -15.10 2.45 -16.34
CA ASP A 245 -16.53 2.73 -16.21
C ASP A 245 -17.19 1.76 -15.24
N ILE A 246 -16.84 0.48 -15.32
CA ILE A 246 -17.31 -0.56 -14.40
C ILE A 246 -16.93 -0.20 -12.96
N ASN A 247 -15.67 0.17 -12.70
CA ASN A 247 -15.21 0.54 -11.36
C ASN A 247 -15.86 1.83 -10.87
N THR A 248 -16.09 2.79 -11.74
CA THR A 248 -16.76 4.05 -11.40
C THR A 248 -18.19 3.78 -10.94
N ALA A 249 -18.93 2.95 -11.68
CA ALA A 249 -20.29 2.56 -11.31
C ALA A 249 -20.33 1.75 -9.99
N ARG A 250 -19.41 0.80 -9.81
CA ARG A 250 -19.26 0.04 -8.55
C ARG A 250 -19.04 0.95 -7.36
N ASN A 251 -18.06 1.82 -7.44
CA ASN A 251 -17.70 2.74 -6.35
C ASN A 251 -18.85 3.70 -6.03
N TYR A 252 -19.54 4.19 -7.05
CA TYR A 252 -20.72 5.02 -6.89
C TYR A 252 -21.83 4.30 -6.12
N VAL A 253 -22.18 3.09 -6.54
CA VAL A 253 -23.24 2.29 -5.86
C VAL A 253 -22.86 1.99 -4.42
N ILE A 254 -21.63 1.51 -4.18
CA ILE A 254 -21.17 1.21 -2.82
C ILE A 254 -21.29 2.45 -1.93
N SER A 255 -20.82 3.60 -2.42
CA SER A 255 -20.87 4.86 -1.66
C SER A 255 -22.30 5.30 -1.39
N GLN A 256 -23.20 5.28 -2.39
CA GLN A 256 -24.59 5.73 -2.22
C GLN A 256 -25.39 4.82 -1.28
N VAL A 257 -25.19 3.51 -1.36
CA VAL A 257 -25.84 2.55 -0.46
C VAL A 257 -25.28 2.69 0.97
N ALA A 258 -23.97 2.76 1.11
CA ALA A 258 -23.32 2.87 2.40
C ALA A 258 -23.76 4.14 3.16
N LEU A 259 -23.93 5.25 2.45
CA LEU A 259 -24.38 6.53 3.02
C LEU A 259 -25.91 6.64 3.15
N GLY A 260 -26.66 5.65 2.69
CA GLY A 260 -28.13 5.61 2.80
C GLY A 260 -28.87 6.46 1.76
N TYR A 261 -28.20 6.89 0.69
CA TYR A 261 -28.81 7.63 -0.42
C TYR A 261 -29.53 6.72 -1.43
N MET A 262 -29.20 5.43 -1.43
CA MET A 262 -29.85 4.40 -2.21
C MET A 262 -30.09 3.16 -1.34
N THR A 263 -31.13 2.44 -1.62
CA THR A 263 -31.28 1.06 -1.14
C THR A 263 -30.35 0.13 -1.93
N VAL A 264 -30.07 -1.05 -1.39
CA VAL A 264 -29.25 -2.05 -2.11
C VAL A 264 -29.86 -2.40 -3.47
N ASP A 265 -31.17 -2.60 -3.53
CA ASP A 265 -31.83 -2.94 -4.78
C ASP A 265 -31.79 -1.81 -5.82
N GLU A 266 -31.96 -0.56 -5.41
CA GLU A 266 -31.78 0.61 -6.30
C GLU A 266 -30.35 0.69 -6.82
N GLY A 267 -29.36 0.48 -5.96
CA GLY A 267 -27.95 0.45 -6.35
C GLY A 267 -27.63 -0.66 -7.35
N MET A 268 -28.12 -1.88 -7.10
CA MET A 268 -27.95 -3.00 -8.03
C MET A 268 -28.62 -2.76 -9.38
N ASN A 269 -29.83 -2.18 -9.37
CA ASN A 269 -30.51 -1.82 -10.61
C ASN A 269 -29.75 -0.72 -11.38
N TYR A 270 -29.24 0.30 -10.67
CA TYR A 270 -28.39 1.33 -11.28
C TYR A 270 -27.17 0.71 -11.95
N TYR A 271 -26.43 -0.14 -11.26
CA TYR A 271 -25.26 -0.83 -11.80
C TYR A 271 -25.61 -1.61 -13.06
N LYS A 272 -26.64 -2.45 -12.99
CA LYS A 272 -27.09 -3.28 -14.09
C LYS A 272 -27.50 -2.46 -15.33
N THR A 273 -28.20 -1.36 -15.14
CA THR A 273 -28.65 -0.51 -16.26
C THR A 273 -27.52 0.37 -16.83
N THR A 274 -26.53 0.71 -16.04
CA THR A 274 -25.43 1.61 -16.44
C THR A 274 -24.27 0.86 -17.11
N VAL A 275 -23.82 -0.24 -16.51
CA VAL A 275 -22.63 -0.96 -16.97
C VAL A 275 -22.80 -2.48 -17.06
N GLY A 276 -23.99 -3.03 -16.82
CA GLY A 276 -24.22 -4.48 -16.80
C GLY A 276 -23.79 -5.16 -18.09
N SER A 277 -24.16 -4.61 -19.27
CA SER A 277 -23.73 -5.15 -20.56
C SER A 277 -22.22 -5.08 -20.79
N LEU A 278 -21.56 -4.04 -20.27
CA LEU A 278 -20.09 -3.91 -20.34
C LEU A 278 -19.41 -4.95 -19.44
N ALA A 279 -19.95 -5.16 -18.24
CA ALA A 279 -19.46 -6.16 -17.31
C ALA A 279 -19.65 -7.59 -17.86
N ASP A 280 -20.80 -7.90 -18.43
CA ASP A 280 -21.09 -9.20 -19.06
C ASP A 280 -20.13 -9.48 -20.24
N THR A 281 -19.86 -8.46 -21.07
CA THR A 281 -18.90 -8.57 -22.18
C THR A 281 -17.46 -8.74 -21.68
N ALA A 282 -17.12 -8.10 -20.56
CA ALA A 282 -15.77 -8.16 -19.99
C ALA A 282 -15.43 -9.54 -19.39
N VAL A 283 -16.45 -10.32 -18.99
CA VAL A 283 -16.29 -11.66 -18.37
C VAL A 283 -16.61 -12.82 -19.32
N SER A 284 -17.14 -12.54 -20.51
CA SER A 284 -17.39 -13.53 -21.56
C SER A 284 -16.15 -13.82 -22.39
#